data_638d2fb168db5b9371448854e0357466
#
_entry.id   638d2fb168db5b9371448854e0357466
#
_cell.length_a   1.000
_cell.length_b   1.000
_cell.length_c   1.000
_cell.angle_alpha   90.00
_cell.angle_beta   90.00
_cell.angle_gamma   90.00
#
_symmetry.space_group_name_H-M   'P 1'
#
loop_
_entity.id
_entity.type
_entity.pdbx_description
1 polymer ?
#
loop_
_entity_poly.entity_id
_entity_poly.type
_entity_poly.pdbx_seq_one_letter_code
_entity_poly.pdbx_strand_id
1 'polypeptide(L)'
;YFDVAPGYGDAQQLMGEGLKSYRKNVFLACKTKYRNQLDSTNDLNNSLKLLKTDYFDLYQLHGMKTYSDYQNVVSKDGALKTLIEAKEKGKVRYIGFSCHSIEVAKLLINEDIFDSILFPVNWGLMIKENFGKEILDLCEKKNITVLALKSMADRRWEEGEIRTHKNCWYKPITDPKLINLSIKFTLS
;
A
#
# COMPACT_ATOMS: atom_id res chain seq x y z
N TYR A 1 6.22 -5.59 10.96
CA TYR A 1 5.21 -5.12 10.01
C TYR A 1 5.01 -6.16 8.93
N PHE A 2 3.78 -6.64 8.76
CA PHE A 2 3.40 -7.59 7.72
C PHE A 2 2.37 -6.93 6.81
N ASP A 3 2.56 -7.04 5.51
CA ASP A 3 1.71 -6.43 4.50
C ASP A 3 1.29 -7.46 3.45
N VAL A 4 0.00 -7.65 3.27
CA VAL A 4 -0.58 -8.68 2.40
C VAL A 4 -1.75 -8.11 1.59
N ALA A 5 -2.14 -8.82 0.54
CA ALA A 5 -3.34 -8.51 -0.23
C ALA A 5 -3.96 -9.81 -0.80
N PRO A 6 -5.27 -9.84 -1.07
CA PRO A 6 -5.96 -10.99 -1.68
C PRO A 6 -5.33 -11.48 -2.98
N GLY A 7 -4.73 -10.57 -3.75
CA GLY A 7 -4.07 -10.91 -5.02
C GLY A 7 -2.65 -11.48 -4.89
N TYR A 8 -2.16 -11.81 -3.68
CA TYR A 8 -0.81 -12.33 -3.45
C TYR A 8 -0.80 -13.87 -3.30
N GLY A 9 -1.55 -14.58 -4.14
CA GLY A 9 -1.64 -16.03 -4.10
C GLY A 9 -2.22 -16.54 -2.78
N ASP A 10 -1.56 -17.49 -2.14
CA ASP A 10 -1.94 -18.11 -0.87
C ASP A 10 -1.40 -17.38 0.37
N ALA A 11 -0.80 -16.20 0.20
CA ALA A 11 -0.11 -15.46 1.27
C ALA A 11 -1.01 -15.17 2.48
N GLN A 12 -2.31 -14.86 2.27
CA GLN A 12 -3.23 -14.63 3.39
C GLN A 12 -3.44 -15.88 4.25
N GLN A 13 -3.57 -17.05 3.64
CA GLN A 13 -3.76 -18.31 4.36
C GLN A 13 -2.50 -18.68 5.13
N LEU A 14 -1.33 -18.63 4.49
CA LEU A 14 -0.04 -18.93 5.10
C LEU A 14 0.28 -17.98 6.27
N MET A 15 0.04 -16.68 6.09
CA MET A 15 0.20 -15.70 7.16
C MET A 15 -0.80 -15.93 8.30
N GLY A 16 -2.04 -16.29 8.00
CA GLY A 16 -3.05 -16.57 9.02
C GLY A 16 -2.65 -17.72 9.94
N GLU A 17 -2.04 -18.77 9.38
CA GLU A 17 -1.49 -19.87 10.17
C GLU A 17 -0.24 -19.44 10.96
N GLY A 18 0.71 -18.79 10.29
CA GLY A 18 1.99 -18.42 10.90
C GLY A 18 1.89 -17.34 11.97
N LEU A 19 0.98 -16.38 11.81
CA LEU A 19 0.83 -15.25 12.73
C LEU A 19 -0.17 -15.47 13.85
N LYS A 20 -0.94 -16.57 13.86
CA LYS A 20 -2.00 -16.82 14.83
C LYS A 20 -1.55 -16.59 16.28
N SER A 21 -0.41 -17.15 16.67
CA SER A 21 0.13 -17.03 18.02
C SER A 21 0.80 -15.67 18.31
N TYR A 22 1.10 -14.90 17.26
CA TYR A 22 1.84 -13.63 17.35
C TYR A 22 0.98 -12.42 16.99
N ARG A 23 -0.31 -12.61 16.67
CA ARG A 23 -1.16 -11.54 16.12
C ARG A 23 -1.13 -10.25 16.93
N LYS A 24 -1.09 -10.33 18.25
CA LYS A 24 -1.04 -9.16 19.15
C LYS A 24 0.31 -8.44 19.16
N ASN A 25 1.36 -9.09 18.70
CA ASN A 25 2.74 -8.58 18.69
C ASN A 25 3.18 -8.04 17.33
N VAL A 26 2.31 -8.08 16.33
CA VAL A 26 2.62 -7.66 14.96
C VAL A 26 1.67 -6.59 14.48
N PHE A 27 2.17 -5.71 13.61
CA PHE A 27 1.35 -4.79 12.85
C PHE A 27 0.99 -5.46 11.53
N LEU A 28 -0.29 -5.73 11.30
CA LEU A 28 -0.80 -6.43 10.12
C LEU A 28 -1.59 -5.49 9.23
N ALA A 29 -1.08 -5.28 8.01
CA ALA A 29 -1.73 -4.50 6.97
C ALA A 29 -2.33 -5.41 5.90
N CYS A 30 -3.53 -5.06 5.42
CA CYS A 30 -4.18 -5.71 4.30
C CYS A 30 -4.78 -4.68 3.33
N LYS A 31 -5.25 -5.12 2.17
CA LYS A 31 -5.71 -4.23 1.09
C LYS A 31 -6.90 -4.80 0.36
N THR A 32 -7.68 -3.91 -0.30
CA THR A 32 -8.70 -4.31 -1.28
C THR A 32 -8.49 -3.64 -2.64
N LYS A 33 -8.73 -4.38 -3.71
CA LYS A 33 -8.75 -3.85 -5.08
C LYS A 33 -10.13 -3.36 -5.52
N TYR A 34 -11.14 -3.68 -4.77
CA TYR A 34 -12.51 -3.28 -5.11
C TYR A 34 -12.72 -1.79 -4.86
N ARG A 35 -13.58 -1.18 -5.69
CA ARG A 35 -13.88 0.25 -5.66
C ARG A 35 -15.28 0.55 -5.14
N ASN A 36 -16.16 -0.45 -5.05
CA ASN A 36 -17.51 -0.33 -4.49
C ASN A 36 -17.58 -0.89 -3.08
N GLN A 37 -18.59 -0.47 -2.31
CA GLN A 37 -18.78 -0.84 -0.92
C GLN A 37 -19.05 -2.34 -0.74
N LEU A 38 -19.92 -2.93 -1.55
CA LEU A 38 -20.33 -4.32 -1.38
C LEU A 38 -19.15 -5.28 -1.51
N ASP A 39 -18.42 -5.18 -2.62
CA ASP A 39 -17.30 -6.08 -2.90
C ASP A 39 -16.13 -5.84 -1.95
N SER A 40 -15.84 -4.58 -1.60
CA SER A 40 -14.77 -4.27 -0.65
C SER A 40 -15.09 -4.76 0.77
N THR A 41 -16.37 -4.74 1.18
CA THR A 41 -16.81 -5.30 2.47
C THR A 41 -16.67 -6.82 2.49
N ASN A 42 -17.05 -7.49 1.42
CA ASN A 42 -16.89 -8.94 1.28
C ASN A 42 -15.41 -9.33 1.30
N ASP A 43 -14.57 -8.58 0.60
CA ASP A 43 -13.12 -8.78 0.53
C ASP A 43 -12.45 -8.59 1.90
N LEU A 44 -12.82 -7.54 2.65
CA LEU A 44 -12.38 -7.32 4.03
C LEU A 44 -12.74 -8.51 4.93
N ASN A 45 -14.01 -8.93 4.94
CA ASN A 45 -14.46 -10.03 5.79
C ASN A 45 -13.79 -11.36 5.43
N ASN A 46 -13.59 -11.63 4.14
CA ASN A 46 -12.87 -12.81 3.69
C ASN A 46 -11.38 -12.77 4.10
N SER A 47 -10.75 -11.61 3.98
CA SER A 47 -9.36 -11.42 4.40
C SER A 47 -9.18 -11.62 5.91
N LEU A 48 -10.09 -11.10 6.74
CA LEU A 48 -10.09 -11.36 8.19
C LEU A 48 -10.19 -12.85 8.51
N LYS A 49 -11.06 -13.57 7.80
CA LYS A 49 -11.23 -15.03 7.96
C LYS A 49 -9.97 -15.81 7.57
N LEU A 50 -9.37 -15.50 6.40
CA LEU A 50 -8.17 -16.19 5.91
C LEU A 50 -6.95 -15.92 6.81
N LEU A 51 -6.83 -14.69 7.30
CA LEU A 51 -5.74 -14.27 8.19
C LEU A 51 -5.99 -14.61 9.66
N LYS A 52 -7.12 -15.26 9.98
CA LYS A 52 -7.49 -15.74 11.34
C LYS A 52 -7.37 -14.64 12.40
N THR A 53 -7.90 -13.46 12.08
CA THR A 53 -7.86 -12.28 12.94
C THR A 53 -9.18 -11.53 12.91
N ASP A 54 -9.50 -10.84 14.00
CA ASP A 54 -10.72 -10.02 14.11
C ASP A 54 -10.51 -8.58 13.63
N TYR A 55 -9.24 -8.16 13.44
CA TYR A 55 -8.92 -6.80 13.03
C TYR A 55 -7.63 -6.71 12.21
N PHE A 56 -7.53 -5.65 11.41
CA PHE A 56 -6.28 -5.19 10.81
C PHE A 56 -5.78 -3.94 11.53
N ASP A 57 -4.46 -3.80 11.62
CA ASP A 57 -3.86 -2.55 12.06
C ASP A 57 -4.00 -1.48 10.97
N LEU A 58 -3.84 -1.85 9.69
CA LEU A 58 -4.04 -0.96 8.55
C LEU A 58 -4.82 -1.68 7.44
N TYR A 59 -5.84 -1.02 6.90
CA TYR A 59 -6.54 -1.50 5.71
C TYR A 59 -6.52 -0.45 4.61
N GLN A 60 -6.16 -0.85 3.37
CA GLN A 60 -5.80 0.08 2.32
C GLN A 60 -6.61 -0.12 1.03
N LEU A 61 -6.96 0.98 0.35
CA LEU A 61 -7.35 0.93 -1.06
C LEU A 61 -6.11 0.57 -1.89
N HIS A 62 -6.17 -0.53 -2.63
CA HIS A 62 -5.01 -1.09 -3.32
C HIS A 62 -4.86 -0.56 -4.75
N GLY A 63 -3.71 0.06 -5.04
CA GLY A 63 -3.30 0.38 -6.39
C GLY A 63 -4.18 1.42 -7.07
N MET A 64 -4.45 2.52 -6.42
CA MET A 64 -5.17 3.66 -6.98
C MET A 64 -4.33 4.27 -8.11
N LYS A 65 -4.91 4.43 -9.31
CA LYS A 65 -4.17 4.81 -10.52
C LYS A 65 -4.82 5.91 -11.34
N THR A 66 -6.15 5.91 -11.44
CA THR A 66 -6.91 6.76 -12.35
C THR A 66 -7.88 7.65 -11.60
N TYR A 67 -8.28 8.75 -12.23
CA TYR A 67 -9.35 9.61 -11.73
C TYR A 67 -10.66 8.83 -11.53
N SER A 68 -10.95 7.86 -12.41
CA SER A 68 -12.11 6.98 -12.26
C SER A 68 -12.01 6.10 -11.01
N ASP A 69 -10.80 5.59 -10.65
CA ASP A 69 -10.62 4.89 -9.37
C ASP A 69 -11.02 5.78 -8.20
N TYR A 70 -10.54 7.03 -8.20
CA TYR A 70 -10.88 8.02 -7.18
C TYR A 70 -12.40 8.25 -7.11
N GLN A 71 -13.03 8.60 -8.22
CA GLN A 71 -14.49 8.86 -8.27
C GLN A 71 -15.29 7.67 -7.73
N ASN A 72 -14.92 6.45 -8.12
CA ASN A 72 -15.62 5.25 -7.68
C ASN A 72 -15.48 5.01 -6.18
N VAL A 73 -14.28 5.17 -5.59
CA VAL A 73 -14.08 4.90 -4.16
C VAL A 73 -14.72 5.93 -3.25
N VAL A 74 -14.80 7.21 -3.68
CA VAL A 74 -15.42 8.30 -2.88
C VAL A 74 -16.93 8.43 -3.13
N SER A 75 -17.49 7.69 -4.09
CA SER A 75 -18.91 7.71 -4.39
C SER A 75 -19.74 7.23 -3.19
N LYS A 76 -21.05 7.52 -3.20
CA LYS A 76 -21.99 7.12 -2.12
C LYS A 76 -21.90 5.64 -1.74
N ASP A 77 -21.70 4.76 -2.73
CA ASP A 77 -21.56 3.32 -2.57
C ASP A 77 -20.13 2.86 -2.86
N GLY A 78 -19.15 3.73 -2.61
CA GLY A 78 -17.74 3.50 -2.84
C GLY A 78 -17.06 2.73 -1.71
N ALA A 79 -15.89 2.16 -2.02
CA ALA A 79 -15.11 1.37 -1.08
C ALA A 79 -14.61 2.17 0.13
N LEU A 80 -14.52 3.50 0.03
CA LEU A 80 -14.15 4.37 1.13
C LEU A 80 -15.10 4.21 2.32
N LYS A 81 -16.39 4.06 2.06
CA LYS A 81 -17.40 3.81 3.08
C LYS A 81 -17.12 2.51 3.84
N THR A 82 -16.67 1.46 3.15
CA THR A 82 -16.23 0.20 3.80
C THR A 82 -15.10 0.45 4.80
N LEU A 83 -14.08 1.25 4.43
CA LEU A 83 -12.95 1.54 5.29
C LEU A 83 -13.38 2.32 6.55
N ILE A 84 -14.22 3.34 6.36
CA ILE A 84 -14.76 4.16 7.46
C ILE A 84 -15.58 3.30 8.42
N GLU A 85 -16.56 2.55 7.90
CA GLU A 85 -17.40 1.67 8.73
C GLU A 85 -16.59 0.57 9.44
N ALA A 86 -15.55 0.04 8.80
CA ALA A 86 -14.68 -0.95 9.41
C ALA A 86 -13.86 -0.36 10.56
N LYS A 87 -13.42 0.91 10.44
CA LYS A 87 -12.72 1.65 11.50
C LYS A 87 -13.67 1.92 12.68
N GLU A 88 -14.89 2.36 12.42
CA GLU A 88 -15.93 2.59 13.45
C GLU A 88 -16.30 1.29 14.21
N LYS A 89 -16.35 0.16 13.49
CA LYS A 89 -16.65 -1.18 14.06
C LYS A 89 -15.44 -1.85 14.73
N GLY A 90 -14.26 -1.18 14.78
CA GLY A 90 -13.04 -1.71 15.36
C GLY A 90 -12.39 -2.85 14.58
N LYS A 91 -12.84 -3.14 13.35
CA LYS A 91 -12.21 -4.12 12.46
C LYS A 91 -10.92 -3.62 11.82
N VAL A 92 -10.70 -2.31 11.80
CA VAL A 92 -9.54 -1.64 11.24
C VAL A 92 -9.14 -0.51 12.17
N ARG A 93 -7.85 -0.39 12.51
CA ARG A 93 -7.33 0.71 13.35
C ARG A 93 -7.02 1.95 12.53
N TYR A 94 -6.29 1.76 11.41
CA TYR A 94 -5.87 2.81 10.50
C TYR A 94 -6.32 2.50 9.08
N ILE A 95 -6.64 3.53 8.32
CA ILE A 95 -7.01 3.41 6.92
C ILE A 95 -6.00 4.12 6.03
N GLY A 96 -5.75 3.56 4.85
CA GLY A 96 -4.77 4.10 3.92
C GLY A 96 -5.08 3.74 2.47
N PHE A 97 -4.15 4.07 1.61
CA PHE A 97 -4.21 3.68 0.21
C PHE A 97 -2.82 3.49 -0.38
N SER A 98 -2.71 2.71 -1.45
CA SER A 98 -1.51 2.61 -2.27
C SER A 98 -1.73 3.27 -3.62
N CYS A 99 -0.78 4.10 -4.05
CA CYS A 99 -0.92 4.91 -5.25
C CYS A 99 0.41 5.06 -6.00
N HIS A 100 0.33 5.18 -7.34
CA HIS A 100 1.47 5.44 -8.21
C HIS A 100 1.24 6.66 -9.13
N SER A 101 0.14 7.39 -8.92
CA SER A 101 -0.22 8.62 -9.63
C SER A 101 -0.18 9.79 -8.66
N ILE A 102 0.56 10.83 -9.02
CA ILE A 102 0.64 12.06 -8.23
C ILE A 102 -0.74 12.72 -8.13
N GLU A 103 -1.47 12.80 -9.25
CA GLU A 103 -2.80 13.43 -9.30
C GLU A 103 -3.79 12.72 -8.37
N VAL A 104 -3.88 11.39 -8.48
CA VAL A 104 -4.79 10.58 -7.66
C VAL A 104 -4.36 10.59 -6.18
N ALA A 105 -3.06 10.60 -5.90
CA ALA A 105 -2.56 10.72 -4.54
C ALA A 105 -2.99 12.04 -3.90
N LYS A 106 -2.86 13.17 -4.61
CA LYS A 106 -3.31 14.48 -4.13
C LYS A 106 -4.81 14.50 -3.82
N LEU A 107 -5.64 13.93 -4.70
CA LEU A 107 -7.08 13.86 -4.49
C LEU A 107 -7.41 13.08 -3.21
N LEU A 108 -6.85 11.88 -3.04
CA LEU A 108 -7.10 11.06 -1.87
C LEU A 108 -6.56 11.67 -0.57
N ILE A 109 -5.37 12.27 -0.60
CA ILE A 109 -4.80 12.98 0.55
C ILE A 109 -5.74 14.12 1.02
N ASN A 110 -6.41 14.80 0.08
CA ASN A 110 -7.32 15.91 0.38
C ASN A 110 -8.70 15.48 0.91
N GLU A 111 -9.01 14.19 0.93
CA GLU A 111 -10.19 13.68 1.65
C GLU A 111 -10.07 13.80 3.18
N ASP A 112 -8.89 14.07 3.71
CA ASP A 112 -8.59 14.30 5.14
C ASP A 112 -9.00 13.14 6.09
N ILE A 113 -9.04 11.93 5.57
CA ILE A 113 -9.50 10.74 6.31
C ILE A 113 -8.47 9.60 6.36
N PHE A 114 -7.42 9.70 5.55
CA PHE A 114 -6.41 8.64 5.47
C PHE A 114 -5.29 8.87 6.49
N ASP A 115 -4.92 7.80 7.17
CA ASP A 115 -3.81 7.77 8.13
C ASP A 115 -2.45 7.52 7.42
N SER A 116 -2.48 6.88 6.23
CA SER A 116 -1.24 6.54 5.51
C SER A 116 -1.41 6.42 4.00
N ILE A 117 -0.29 6.63 3.30
CA ILE A 117 -0.12 6.32 1.87
C ILE A 117 1.05 5.36 1.66
N LEU A 118 0.86 4.32 0.88
CA LEU A 118 1.92 3.45 0.36
C LEU A 118 2.33 3.97 -1.03
N PHE A 119 3.49 4.62 -1.13
CA PHE A 119 3.91 5.38 -2.30
C PHE A 119 5.36 5.07 -2.71
N PRO A 120 5.69 5.08 -4.03
CA PRO A 120 7.06 4.85 -4.48
C PRO A 120 7.99 5.97 -4.03
N VAL A 121 9.00 5.61 -3.25
CA VAL A 121 10.05 6.54 -2.79
C VAL A 121 11.41 5.92 -3.06
N ASN A 122 12.13 6.45 -4.03
CA ASN A 122 13.52 6.10 -4.30
C ASN A 122 14.24 7.25 -5.00
N TRP A 123 15.57 7.25 -4.91
CA TRP A 123 16.41 8.31 -5.46
C TRP A 123 16.26 8.46 -6.98
N GLY A 124 16.05 7.37 -7.72
CA GLY A 124 15.87 7.40 -9.17
C GLY A 124 14.62 8.18 -9.58
N LEU A 125 13.48 7.90 -8.96
CA LEU A 125 12.24 8.62 -9.22
C LEU A 125 12.32 10.07 -8.76
N MET A 126 12.86 10.32 -7.57
CA MET A 126 12.85 11.67 -6.99
C MET A 126 13.88 12.60 -7.64
N ILE A 127 15.09 12.13 -7.90
CA ILE A 127 16.17 12.98 -8.41
C ILE A 127 16.15 13.05 -9.95
N LYS A 128 15.94 11.92 -10.64
CA LYS A 128 15.97 11.88 -12.10
C LYS A 128 14.66 12.29 -12.74
N GLU A 129 13.54 11.82 -12.16
CA GLU A 129 12.21 12.00 -12.74
C GLU A 129 11.42 13.15 -12.07
N ASN A 130 11.96 13.77 -11.04
CA ASN A 130 11.28 14.77 -10.20
C ASN A 130 9.89 14.30 -9.73
N PHE A 131 9.79 13.00 -9.43
CA PHE A 131 8.51 12.36 -9.10
C PHE A 131 8.34 12.19 -7.60
N GLY A 132 7.26 12.71 -7.07
CA GLY A 132 6.76 12.36 -5.73
C GLY A 132 7.13 13.31 -4.61
N LYS A 133 8.10 14.24 -4.77
CA LYS A 133 8.46 15.20 -3.70
C LYS A 133 7.26 15.96 -3.18
N GLU A 134 6.41 16.47 -4.05
CA GLU A 134 5.20 17.22 -3.70
C GLU A 134 4.18 16.39 -2.90
N ILE A 135 4.19 15.05 -3.06
CA ILE A 135 3.34 14.15 -2.26
C ILE A 135 3.90 14.00 -0.85
N LEU A 136 5.23 13.90 -0.71
CA LEU A 136 5.87 13.85 0.61
C LEU A 136 5.62 15.14 1.38
N ASP A 137 5.82 16.29 0.75
CA ASP A 137 5.56 17.61 1.34
C ASP A 137 4.09 17.78 1.77
N LEU A 138 3.15 17.24 0.98
CA LEU A 138 1.73 17.27 1.29
C LEU A 138 1.36 16.32 2.44
N CYS A 139 1.93 15.13 2.47
CA CYS A 139 1.75 14.17 3.55
C CYS A 139 2.26 14.72 4.89
N GLU A 140 3.43 15.36 4.88
CA GLU A 140 3.97 16.03 6.08
C GLU A 140 3.00 17.09 6.61
N LYS A 141 2.52 17.99 5.75
CA LYS A 141 1.56 19.04 6.12
C LYS A 141 0.26 18.49 6.72
N LYS A 142 -0.19 17.33 6.22
CA LYS A 142 -1.45 16.70 6.65
C LYS A 142 -1.26 15.59 7.69
N ASN A 143 -0.04 15.40 8.18
CA ASN A 143 0.30 14.36 9.15
C ASN A 143 -0.11 12.95 8.69
N ILE A 144 0.10 12.65 7.40
CA ILE A 144 -0.16 11.34 6.80
C ILE A 144 1.15 10.56 6.73
N THR A 145 1.15 9.34 7.26
CA THR A 145 2.34 8.49 7.25
C THR A 145 2.64 7.98 5.84
N VAL A 146 3.87 8.16 5.38
CA VAL A 146 4.33 7.61 4.10
C VAL A 146 4.99 6.25 4.33
N LEU A 147 4.43 5.21 3.72
CA LEU A 147 5.05 3.89 3.63
C LEU A 147 5.80 3.82 2.30
N ALA A 148 7.12 3.93 2.37
CA ALA A 148 7.97 3.96 1.19
C ALA A 148 8.06 2.58 0.52
N LEU A 149 7.59 2.48 -0.72
CA LEU A 149 7.76 1.27 -1.51
C LEU A 149 8.77 1.46 -2.64
N LYS A 150 9.33 0.36 -3.12
CA LYS A 150 10.30 0.33 -4.22
C LYS A 150 11.60 1.09 -3.95
N SER A 151 11.99 1.21 -2.69
CA SER A 151 13.24 1.86 -2.28
C SER A 151 14.48 1.26 -2.96
N MET A 152 14.44 -0.04 -3.27
CA MET A 152 15.52 -0.78 -3.95
C MET A 152 15.31 -0.96 -5.45
N ALA A 153 14.39 -0.24 -6.07
CA ALA A 153 14.21 -0.32 -7.52
C ALA A 153 15.35 0.40 -8.24
N ASP A 154 15.99 -0.32 -9.16
CA ASP A 154 16.96 0.25 -10.11
C ASP A 154 16.21 0.76 -11.35
N ARG A 155 15.61 -0.16 -12.11
CA ARG A 155 14.88 0.13 -13.35
C ARG A 155 13.85 -0.94 -13.68
N ARG A 156 13.12 -0.75 -14.75
CA ARG A 156 12.30 -1.82 -15.33
C ARG A 156 13.21 -2.87 -15.97
N TRP A 157 12.74 -4.13 -15.98
CA TRP A 157 13.36 -5.16 -16.80
C TRP A 157 13.23 -4.78 -18.27
N GLU A 158 14.29 -4.97 -19.05
CA GLU A 158 14.27 -4.81 -20.49
C GLU A 158 13.55 -5.99 -21.15
N GLU A 159 13.04 -5.80 -22.35
CA GLU A 159 12.42 -6.86 -23.12
C GLU A 159 13.48 -7.93 -23.44
N GLY A 160 13.18 -9.21 -23.16
CA GLY A 160 14.12 -10.31 -23.33
C GLY A 160 15.22 -10.44 -22.28
N GLU A 161 15.31 -9.52 -21.29
CA GLU A 161 16.28 -9.61 -20.21
C GLU A 161 15.99 -10.81 -19.29
N ILE A 162 17.03 -11.60 -18.97
CA ILE A 162 16.93 -12.70 -18.02
C ILE A 162 16.73 -12.13 -16.61
N ARG A 163 15.58 -12.38 -16.02
CA ARG A 163 15.24 -11.93 -14.67
C ARG A 163 15.96 -12.75 -13.63
N THR A 164 17.00 -12.19 -13.04
CA THR A 164 17.74 -12.80 -11.92
C THR A 164 16.90 -12.88 -10.64
N HIS A 165 15.88 -12.04 -10.51
CA HIS A 165 14.92 -12.01 -9.40
C HIS A 165 13.52 -12.23 -9.97
N LYS A 166 13.15 -13.50 -10.18
CA LYS A 166 11.93 -13.90 -10.91
C LYS A 166 10.63 -13.31 -10.35
N ASN A 167 10.54 -13.10 -9.03
CA ASN A 167 9.36 -12.59 -8.35
C ASN A 167 9.37 -11.05 -8.21
N CYS A 168 10.39 -10.37 -8.75
CA CYS A 168 10.48 -8.92 -8.68
C CYS A 168 10.02 -8.27 -9.99
N TRP A 169 9.04 -7.36 -9.89
CA TRP A 169 8.46 -6.65 -11.04
C TRP A 169 9.41 -5.66 -11.71
N TYR A 170 10.46 -5.27 -11.01
CA TYR A 170 11.51 -4.37 -11.44
C TYR A 170 12.87 -5.02 -11.18
N LYS A 171 13.92 -4.55 -11.84
CA LYS A 171 15.27 -4.95 -11.53
C LYS A 171 15.69 -4.29 -10.22
N PRO A 172 16.05 -5.05 -9.18
CA PRO A 172 16.50 -4.46 -7.93
C PRO A 172 17.95 -4.02 -8.03
N ILE A 173 18.33 -3.05 -7.20
CA ILE A 173 19.72 -2.70 -6.95
C ILE A 173 20.39 -3.89 -6.27
N THR A 174 21.57 -4.28 -6.77
CA THR A 174 22.35 -5.41 -6.23
C THR A 174 23.73 -5.00 -5.70
N ASP A 175 24.22 -3.80 -6.04
CA ASP A 175 25.47 -3.27 -5.50
C ASP A 175 25.31 -2.89 -4.02
N PRO A 176 26.14 -3.43 -3.09
CA PRO A 176 26.00 -3.18 -1.66
C PRO A 176 26.11 -1.71 -1.24
N LYS A 177 26.92 -0.91 -1.95
CA LYS A 177 27.07 0.53 -1.67
C LYS A 177 25.80 1.28 -2.07
N LEU A 178 25.26 0.98 -3.25
CA LEU A 178 24.00 1.57 -3.73
C LEU A 178 22.82 1.14 -2.86
N ILE A 179 22.78 -0.11 -2.39
CA ILE A 179 21.77 -0.59 -1.43
C ILE A 179 21.78 0.29 -0.17
N ASN A 180 22.95 0.47 0.45
CA ASN A 180 23.09 1.29 1.65
C ASN A 180 22.68 2.75 1.42
N LEU A 181 23.09 3.34 0.29
CA LEU A 181 22.69 4.70 -0.07
C LEU A 181 21.18 4.81 -0.31
N SER A 182 20.57 3.85 -1.01
CA SER A 182 19.14 3.84 -1.27
C SER A 182 18.30 3.72 0.00
N ILE A 183 18.72 2.89 0.96
CA ILE A 183 18.07 2.80 2.27
C ILE A 183 18.18 4.15 3.01
N LYS A 184 19.37 4.72 3.09
CA LYS A 184 19.57 6.01 3.76
C LYS A 184 18.74 7.12 3.12
N PHE A 185 18.71 7.20 1.79
CA PHE A 185 17.89 8.16 1.06
C PHE A 185 16.41 8.00 1.35
N THR A 186 15.93 6.76 1.43
CA THR A 186 14.49 6.50 1.67
C THR A 186 14.07 6.82 3.11
N LEU A 187 15.00 6.75 4.06
CA LEU A 187 14.75 6.99 5.49
C LEU A 187 15.10 8.41 5.95
N SER A 188 15.70 9.24 5.07
CA SER A 188 16.02 10.65 5.35
C SER A 188 14.84 11.56 5.07
#